data_96471e36093cd29399ef24f2a56e3d09
#
_entry.id   96471e36093cd29399ef24f2a56e3d09
#
_cell.length_a   1.000
_cell.length_b   1.000
_cell.length_c   1.000
_cell.angle_alpha   90.00
_cell.angle_beta   90.00
_cell.angle_gamma   90.00
#
_symmetry.space_group_name_H-M   'P 1'
#
loop_
_entity.id
_entity.type
_entity.pdbx_description
1 polymer ?
#
loop_
_entity_poly.entity_id
_entity_poly.type
_entity_poly.pdbx_seq_one_letter_code
_entity_poly.pdbx_strand_id
1 'polypeptide(L)'
;MFDYTAFNQTAAQNQDIITKLNEIYALAMKSYPPLSRFSIALIGNNTVSNYYVRDKLADIGRYDYLEQELRENSSLTSIAFTANIRIVDCLRDMLQTERIKELIKLGHSSSYTFPISYQGKTIGFIFFNASEDGFFSLSDSQRDFAYLSQLIAGLFVQLYENQKHFQSTLAVALNMGHARDPETQEHLTRMGMYSELIARLLSETVAEVTHPFIHRIRLYAPFHDIGKYMIPDEILYSSRRYTPQEREIMNRHTVYGEGIIDDVISLSSVNSVSSEEISFIKNIVRHHHEHFNGKGLPDGLKGESIPLEARIVTLADVFDALLSKRAYKPAWSVEQVVEYIEENEGVIFDPQCVRVLVSNLELFLDIRATYVDRAEAVDAIAS
;
A
#
# COMPACT_ATOMS: atom_id res chain seq x y z
N MET A 1 2.24 -37.50 -5.47
CA MET A 1 3.47 -36.76 -5.88
C MET A 1 3.01 -35.47 -6.56
N PHE A 2 3.58 -34.34 -6.18
CA PHE A 2 3.22 -33.02 -6.74
C PHE A 2 3.71 -32.89 -8.20
N ASP A 3 2.91 -32.25 -9.04
CA ASP A 3 3.25 -32.04 -10.45
C ASP A 3 4.10 -30.75 -10.63
N TYR A 4 5.41 -30.90 -10.47
CA TYR A 4 6.35 -29.80 -10.62
C TYR A 4 6.47 -29.30 -12.08
N THR A 5 6.11 -30.11 -13.08
CA THR A 5 6.11 -29.67 -14.47
C THR A 5 4.98 -28.64 -14.69
N ALA A 6 3.78 -28.96 -14.24
CA ALA A 6 2.67 -28.03 -14.28
C ALA A 6 2.93 -26.76 -13.45
N PHE A 7 3.55 -26.89 -12.27
CA PHE A 7 3.99 -25.72 -11.49
C PHE A 7 4.91 -24.79 -12.27
N ASN A 8 5.96 -25.33 -12.89
CA ASN A 8 6.90 -24.54 -13.66
C ASN A 8 6.24 -23.86 -14.87
N GLN A 9 5.29 -24.54 -15.51
CA GLN A 9 4.51 -23.93 -16.59
C GLN A 9 3.68 -22.75 -16.10
N THR A 10 2.95 -22.89 -14.99
CA THR A 10 2.20 -21.81 -14.37
C THR A 10 3.12 -20.66 -13.92
N ALA A 11 4.24 -20.96 -13.30
CA ALA A 11 5.20 -19.94 -12.84
C ALA A 11 5.78 -19.10 -14.00
N ALA A 12 6.01 -19.73 -15.16
CA ALA A 12 6.58 -19.11 -16.35
C ALA A 12 5.56 -18.28 -17.17
N GLN A 13 4.26 -18.42 -16.92
CA GLN A 13 3.23 -17.70 -17.67
C GLN A 13 3.28 -16.19 -17.34
N ASN A 14 2.92 -15.38 -18.33
CA ASN A 14 2.78 -13.93 -18.15
C ASN A 14 1.40 -13.60 -17.57
N GLN A 15 1.18 -13.97 -16.31
CA GLN A 15 -0.06 -13.75 -15.55
C GLN A 15 0.25 -13.03 -14.24
N ASP A 16 -0.76 -12.40 -13.63
CA ASP A 16 -0.64 -11.83 -12.31
C ASP A 16 -0.37 -12.91 -11.25
N ILE A 17 0.21 -12.49 -10.13
CA ILE A 17 0.62 -13.42 -9.08
C ILE A 17 -0.56 -14.13 -8.42
N ILE A 18 -1.69 -13.47 -8.27
CA ILE A 18 -2.89 -14.06 -7.61
C ILE A 18 -3.43 -15.22 -8.46
N THR A 19 -3.48 -15.03 -9.78
CA THR A 19 -3.85 -16.10 -10.73
C THR A 19 -2.89 -17.27 -10.65
N LYS A 20 -1.57 -17.02 -10.65
CA LYS A 20 -0.56 -18.07 -10.46
C LYS A 20 -0.75 -18.83 -9.14
N LEU A 21 -0.96 -18.12 -8.03
CA LEU A 21 -1.17 -18.74 -6.72
C LEU A 21 -2.46 -19.59 -6.68
N ASN A 22 -3.53 -19.16 -7.35
CA ASN A 22 -4.76 -19.94 -7.46
C ASN A 22 -4.52 -21.27 -8.21
N GLU A 23 -3.79 -21.25 -9.31
CA GLU A 23 -3.42 -22.45 -10.06
C GLU A 23 -2.51 -23.37 -9.25
N ILE A 24 -1.50 -22.81 -8.56
CA ILE A 24 -0.59 -23.56 -7.67
C ILE A 24 -1.38 -24.25 -6.56
N TYR A 25 -2.32 -23.54 -5.94
CA TYR A 25 -3.18 -24.10 -4.91
C TYR A 25 -4.04 -25.26 -5.46
N ALA A 26 -4.64 -25.09 -6.63
CA ALA A 26 -5.42 -26.14 -7.28
C ALA A 26 -4.57 -27.40 -7.58
N LEU A 27 -3.33 -27.22 -8.07
CA LEU A 27 -2.37 -28.31 -8.29
C LEU A 27 -2.01 -29.01 -6.97
N ALA A 28 -1.75 -28.24 -5.91
CA ALA A 28 -1.41 -28.79 -4.60
C ALA A 28 -2.57 -29.58 -4.00
N MET A 29 -3.80 -29.07 -4.08
CA MET A 29 -4.99 -29.78 -3.61
C MET A 29 -5.29 -31.07 -4.37
N LYS A 30 -5.05 -31.07 -5.68
CA LYS A 30 -5.19 -32.29 -6.51
C LYS A 30 -4.22 -33.38 -6.08
N SER A 31 -3.00 -32.99 -5.74
CA SER A 31 -1.92 -33.90 -5.33
C SER A 31 -2.06 -34.35 -3.86
N TYR A 32 -2.62 -33.48 -3.01
CA TYR A 32 -2.73 -33.66 -1.56
C TYR A 32 -4.16 -33.34 -1.07
N PRO A 33 -5.09 -34.29 -1.13
CA PRO A 33 -6.48 -34.09 -0.73
C PRO A 33 -6.69 -33.57 0.71
N PRO A 34 -5.85 -33.89 1.73
CA PRO A 34 -5.94 -33.33 3.06
C PRO A 34 -5.59 -31.85 3.15
N LEU A 35 -4.86 -31.28 2.16
CA LEU A 35 -4.60 -29.85 2.11
C LEU A 35 -5.91 -29.07 2.09
N SER A 36 -6.10 -28.16 3.00
CA SER A 36 -7.35 -27.43 3.17
C SER A 36 -7.20 -25.91 3.04
N ARG A 37 -6.03 -25.35 3.36
CA ARG A 37 -5.77 -23.91 3.28
C ARG A 37 -4.36 -23.64 2.77
N PHE A 38 -4.25 -22.58 1.98
CA PHE A 38 -2.99 -21.97 1.58
C PHE A 38 -3.11 -20.44 1.76
N SER A 39 -2.20 -19.85 2.49
CA SER A 39 -2.16 -18.40 2.63
C SER A 39 -0.72 -17.87 2.66
N ILE A 40 -0.56 -16.62 2.25
CA ILE A 40 0.69 -15.88 2.29
C ILE A 40 0.43 -14.60 3.06
N ALA A 41 1.28 -14.32 4.05
CA ALA A 41 1.24 -13.10 4.80
C ALA A 41 2.56 -12.36 4.68
N LEU A 42 2.50 -11.02 4.56
CA LEU A 42 3.66 -10.16 4.46
C LEU A 42 3.88 -9.41 5.77
N ILE A 43 5.14 -9.12 6.08
CA ILE A 43 5.52 -8.33 7.24
C ILE A 43 5.70 -6.87 6.81
N GLY A 44 4.97 -5.96 7.48
CA GLY A 44 5.12 -4.51 7.32
C GLY A 44 5.11 -3.84 8.70
N ASN A 45 5.96 -2.85 8.95
CA ASN A 45 5.97 -2.00 10.15
C ASN A 45 5.61 -2.71 11.49
N ASN A 46 6.21 -3.86 11.75
CA ASN A 46 5.94 -4.71 12.91
C ASN A 46 4.56 -5.39 12.94
N THR A 47 3.89 -5.47 11.81
CA THR A 47 2.61 -6.16 11.63
C THR A 47 2.72 -7.27 10.59
N VAL A 48 1.81 -8.22 10.64
CA VAL A 48 1.64 -9.28 9.64
C VAL A 48 0.24 -9.17 9.06
N SER A 49 0.16 -8.99 7.76
CA SER A 49 -1.11 -8.93 7.02
C SER A 49 -1.16 -10.00 5.94
N ASN A 50 -2.33 -10.61 5.76
CA ASN A 50 -2.52 -11.59 4.71
C ASN A 50 -2.53 -10.92 3.33
N TYR A 51 -1.63 -11.36 2.47
CA TYR A 51 -1.56 -10.97 1.06
C TYR A 51 -2.45 -11.86 0.17
N TYR A 52 -2.50 -13.17 0.48
CA TYR A 52 -3.24 -14.16 -0.27
C TYR A 52 -3.82 -15.21 0.67
N VAL A 53 -5.06 -15.61 0.43
CA VAL A 53 -5.72 -16.67 1.18
C VAL A 53 -6.61 -17.49 0.25
N ARG A 54 -6.52 -18.81 0.34
CA ARG A 54 -7.48 -19.77 -0.20
C ARG A 54 -7.77 -20.84 0.85
N ASP A 55 -9.03 -21.09 1.08
CA ASP A 55 -9.49 -22.06 2.05
C ASP A 55 -10.60 -22.91 1.43
N LYS A 56 -10.48 -24.24 1.54
CA LYS A 56 -11.46 -25.21 1.05
C LYS A 56 -12.65 -25.35 1.99
N LEU A 57 -12.43 -25.07 3.27
CA LEU A 57 -13.38 -25.35 4.36
C LEU A 57 -14.19 -24.12 4.76
N ALA A 58 -13.83 -22.94 4.25
CA ALA A 58 -14.51 -21.70 4.57
C ALA A 58 -14.56 -20.75 3.38
N ASP A 59 -15.63 -19.98 3.28
CA ASP A 59 -15.63 -18.79 2.43
C ASP A 59 -14.69 -17.75 3.02
N ILE A 60 -13.83 -17.19 2.15
CA ILE A 60 -12.85 -16.18 2.54
C ILE A 60 -13.62 -14.91 2.83
N GLY A 61 -13.78 -14.60 4.12
CA GLY A 61 -14.45 -13.40 4.59
C GLY A 61 -13.48 -12.24 4.85
N ARG A 62 -14.07 -11.12 5.27
CA ARG A 62 -13.36 -9.89 5.62
C ARG A 62 -12.25 -10.09 6.69
N TYR A 63 -12.40 -11.08 7.55
CA TYR A 63 -11.46 -11.40 8.65
C TYR A 63 -10.13 -12.02 8.20
N ASP A 64 -10.04 -12.52 6.98
CA ASP A 64 -8.81 -13.13 6.47
C ASP A 64 -7.73 -12.13 6.07
N TYR A 65 -8.05 -10.84 6.04
CA TYR A 65 -7.14 -9.75 5.71
C TYR A 65 -6.77 -8.88 6.93
N LEU A 66 -7.06 -9.33 8.15
CA LEU A 66 -6.72 -8.59 9.37
C LEU A 66 -5.20 -8.50 9.54
N GLU A 67 -4.76 -7.28 9.76
CA GLU A 67 -3.40 -6.99 10.20
C GLU A 67 -3.24 -7.40 11.67
N GLN A 68 -2.23 -8.20 11.96
CA GLN A 68 -1.90 -8.64 13.31
C GLN A 68 -0.54 -8.09 13.72
N GLU A 69 -0.46 -7.52 14.91
CA GLU A 69 0.81 -7.10 15.47
C GLU A 69 1.76 -8.30 15.67
N LEU A 70 3.00 -8.14 15.22
CA LEU A 70 4.06 -9.14 15.43
C LEU A 70 4.58 -9.01 16.87
N ARG A 71 3.88 -9.63 17.83
CA ARG A 71 4.22 -9.54 19.25
C ARG A 71 5.59 -10.16 19.53
N GLU A 72 6.43 -9.50 20.33
CA GLU A 72 7.81 -9.89 20.59
C GLU A 72 8.02 -11.36 21.03
N ASN A 73 7.05 -11.96 21.70
CA ASN A 73 7.12 -13.35 22.18
C ASN A 73 6.20 -14.30 21.41
N SER A 74 5.76 -13.94 20.19
CA SER A 74 4.94 -14.84 19.39
C SER A 74 5.79 -15.91 18.68
N SER A 75 5.16 -17.05 18.38
CA SER A 75 5.80 -18.10 17.59
C SER A 75 6.19 -17.63 16.18
N LEU A 76 5.46 -16.66 15.60
CA LEU A 76 5.80 -16.06 14.31
C LEU A 76 7.04 -15.18 14.40
N THR A 77 7.20 -14.42 15.48
CA THR A 77 8.41 -13.63 15.71
C THR A 77 9.65 -14.52 15.82
N SER A 78 9.53 -15.65 16.51
CA SER A 78 10.62 -16.66 16.56
C SER A 78 10.96 -17.18 15.16
N ILE A 79 9.96 -17.50 14.32
CA ILE A 79 10.19 -17.95 12.94
C ILE A 79 10.79 -16.82 12.11
N ALA A 80 10.32 -15.58 12.26
CA ALA A 80 10.88 -14.42 11.57
C ALA A 80 12.36 -14.21 11.88
N PHE A 81 12.76 -14.44 13.13
CA PHE A 81 14.14 -14.27 13.58
C PHE A 81 15.04 -15.44 13.18
N THR A 82 14.56 -16.69 13.30
CA THR A 82 15.36 -17.88 13.04
C THR A 82 15.36 -18.31 11.58
N ALA A 83 14.39 -17.84 10.80
CA ALA A 83 14.09 -18.27 9.43
C ALA A 83 13.90 -19.81 9.31
N ASN A 84 13.45 -20.47 10.37
CA ASN A 84 13.23 -21.91 10.39
C ASN A 84 11.78 -22.24 10.00
N ILE A 85 11.62 -23.36 9.31
CA ILE A 85 10.29 -23.94 9.03
C ILE A 85 9.67 -24.41 10.36
N ARG A 86 8.36 -24.17 10.51
CA ARG A 86 7.60 -24.71 11.63
C ARG A 86 6.53 -25.69 11.13
N ILE A 87 6.54 -26.90 11.67
CA ILE A 87 5.51 -27.90 11.49
C ILE A 87 4.75 -28.05 12.80
N VAL A 88 3.44 -28.09 12.72
CA VAL A 88 2.52 -28.32 13.85
C VAL A 88 1.65 -29.52 13.48
N ASP A 89 1.88 -30.64 14.14
CA ASP A 89 1.17 -31.89 13.85
C ASP A 89 -0.29 -31.87 14.31
N CYS A 90 -0.55 -31.18 15.43
CA CYS A 90 -1.90 -31.01 15.94
C CYS A 90 -2.10 -29.59 16.47
N LEU A 91 -2.99 -28.84 15.85
CA LEU A 91 -3.32 -27.47 16.27
C LEU A 91 -3.94 -27.39 17.68
N ARG A 92 -4.57 -28.49 18.12
CA ARG A 92 -5.18 -28.56 19.47
C ARG A 92 -4.14 -28.58 20.58
N ASP A 93 -2.91 -29.00 20.28
CA ASP A 93 -1.81 -29.08 21.25
C ASP A 93 -1.06 -27.73 21.40
N MET A 94 -1.41 -26.75 20.57
CA MET A 94 -0.83 -25.42 20.64
C MET A 94 -1.50 -24.52 21.68
N LEU A 95 -0.80 -23.42 22.05
CA LEU A 95 -1.40 -22.32 22.79
C LEU A 95 -2.63 -21.80 22.04
N GLN A 96 -3.80 -21.88 22.66
CA GLN A 96 -5.09 -21.60 22.05
C GLN A 96 -5.35 -20.10 21.91
N THR A 97 -4.66 -19.45 20.95
CA THR A 97 -4.97 -18.10 20.52
C THR A 97 -6.31 -18.05 19.77
N GLU A 98 -6.95 -16.90 19.66
CA GLU A 98 -8.22 -16.77 18.93
C GLU A 98 -8.08 -17.30 17.49
N ARG A 99 -6.96 -17.02 16.82
CA ARG A 99 -6.69 -17.53 15.47
C ARG A 99 -6.58 -19.06 15.41
N ILE A 100 -5.94 -19.69 16.37
CA ILE A 100 -5.85 -21.16 16.45
C ILE A 100 -7.21 -21.78 16.68
N LYS A 101 -8.01 -21.22 17.60
CA LYS A 101 -9.38 -21.69 17.85
C LYS A 101 -10.24 -21.59 16.59
N GLU A 102 -10.12 -20.50 15.84
CA GLU A 102 -10.84 -20.32 14.58
C GLU A 102 -10.44 -21.36 13.54
N LEU A 103 -9.15 -21.61 13.33
CA LEU A 103 -8.67 -22.64 12.40
C LEU A 103 -9.19 -24.03 12.78
N ILE A 104 -9.17 -24.39 14.06
CA ILE A 104 -9.72 -25.66 14.56
C ILE A 104 -11.24 -25.74 14.31
N LYS A 105 -11.98 -24.65 14.58
CA LYS A 105 -13.44 -24.58 14.35
C LYS A 105 -13.78 -24.77 12.87
N LEU A 106 -12.93 -24.31 11.96
CA LEU A 106 -13.08 -24.50 10.51
C LEU A 106 -12.71 -25.90 10.06
N GLY A 107 -12.10 -26.74 10.91
CA GLY A 107 -11.75 -28.12 10.58
C GLY A 107 -10.30 -28.34 10.17
N HIS A 108 -9.43 -27.35 10.39
CA HIS A 108 -7.99 -27.54 10.20
C HIS A 108 -7.38 -28.24 11.41
N SER A 109 -6.48 -29.20 11.15
CA SER A 109 -5.87 -30.04 12.18
C SER A 109 -4.37 -29.83 12.31
N SER A 110 -3.65 -29.68 11.22
CA SER A 110 -2.19 -29.47 11.20
C SER A 110 -1.79 -28.24 10.40
N SER A 111 -0.58 -27.73 10.64
CA SER A 111 -0.07 -26.51 10.01
C SER A 111 1.41 -26.61 9.65
N TYR A 112 1.75 -26.04 8.52
CA TYR A 112 3.11 -25.85 8.02
C TYR A 112 3.35 -24.37 7.76
N THR A 113 4.42 -23.81 8.30
CA THR A 113 4.79 -22.40 8.13
C THR A 113 6.19 -22.30 7.56
N PHE A 114 6.34 -21.59 6.45
CA PHE A 114 7.62 -21.34 5.78
C PHE A 114 7.90 -19.84 5.75
N PRO A 115 9.07 -19.36 6.25
CA PRO A 115 9.45 -17.96 6.17
C PRO A 115 9.92 -17.59 4.76
N ILE A 116 9.44 -16.46 4.25
CA ILE A 116 9.95 -15.85 3.02
C ILE A 116 11.06 -14.90 3.42
N SER A 117 12.30 -15.18 3.02
CA SER A 117 13.46 -14.38 3.41
C SER A 117 14.07 -13.66 2.21
N TYR A 118 14.42 -12.39 2.40
CA TYR A 118 15.13 -11.56 1.44
C TYR A 118 16.33 -10.89 2.12
N GLN A 119 17.52 -11.07 1.57
CA GLN A 119 18.78 -10.52 2.12
C GLN A 119 18.97 -10.75 3.63
N GLY A 120 18.63 -11.95 4.11
CA GLY A 120 18.76 -12.32 5.52
C GLY A 120 17.66 -11.80 6.45
N LYS A 121 16.65 -11.10 5.92
CA LYS A 121 15.50 -10.61 6.66
C LYS A 121 14.24 -11.35 6.22
N THR A 122 13.42 -11.80 7.17
CA THR A 122 12.12 -12.38 6.84
C THR A 122 11.14 -11.25 6.45
N ILE A 123 10.57 -11.37 5.26
CA ILE A 123 9.62 -10.40 4.67
C ILE A 123 8.18 -10.91 4.67
N GLY A 124 7.98 -12.18 5.02
CA GLY A 124 6.64 -12.77 5.06
C GLY A 124 6.67 -14.26 5.41
N PHE A 125 5.51 -14.87 5.33
CA PHE A 125 5.29 -16.27 5.64
C PHE A 125 4.37 -16.92 4.62
N ILE A 126 4.65 -18.18 4.31
CA ILE A 126 3.73 -19.08 3.61
C ILE A 126 3.15 -20.02 4.66
N PHE A 127 1.83 -20.17 4.66
CA PHE A 127 1.12 -21.10 5.54
C PHE A 127 0.35 -22.11 4.70
N PHE A 128 0.49 -23.37 5.07
CA PHE A 128 -0.39 -24.44 4.64
C PHE A 128 -1.06 -25.05 5.86
N ASN A 129 -2.37 -25.34 5.73
CA ASN A 129 -3.09 -26.13 6.74
C ASN A 129 -3.71 -27.36 6.09
N ALA A 130 -3.81 -28.42 6.85
CA ALA A 130 -4.45 -29.66 6.43
C ALA A 130 -5.52 -30.06 7.44
N SER A 131 -6.49 -30.85 6.96
CA SER A 131 -7.60 -31.37 7.77
C SER A 131 -7.24 -32.63 8.57
N GLU A 132 -6.01 -33.11 8.44
CA GLU A 132 -5.49 -34.31 9.13
C GLU A 132 -4.33 -33.95 10.06
N ASP A 133 -4.30 -34.58 11.23
CA ASP A 133 -3.17 -34.44 12.16
C ASP A 133 -1.91 -35.10 11.57
N GLY A 134 -0.74 -34.51 11.81
CA GLY A 134 0.56 -35.04 11.39
C GLY A 134 0.81 -35.05 9.88
N PHE A 135 -0.07 -34.48 9.08
CA PHE A 135 0.02 -34.53 7.61
C PHE A 135 1.36 -34.02 7.07
N PHE A 136 1.86 -32.91 7.61
CA PHE A 136 3.12 -32.30 7.13
C PHE A 136 4.38 -32.98 7.68
N SER A 137 4.29 -33.88 8.64
CA SER A 137 5.39 -34.70 9.17
C SER A 137 5.59 -36.00 8.41
N LEU A 138 4.68 -36.39 7.50
CA LEU A 138 4.88 -37.49 6.59
C LEU A 138 6.04 -37.15 5.64
N SER A 139 6.97 -38.09 5.43
CA SER A 139 8.23 -37.87 4.69
C SER A 139 8.02 -37.26 3.30
N ASP A 140 7.03 -37.73 2.56
CA ASP A 140 6.72 -37.23 1.22
C ASP A 140 6.09 -35.85 1.26
N SER A 141 5.12 -35.60 2.16
CA SER A 141 4.51 -34.28 2.35
C SER A 141 5.55 -33.25 2.80
N GLN A 142 6.35 -33.59 3.79
CA GLN A 142 7.38 -32.70 4.33
C GLN A 142 8.35 -32.24 3.24
N ARG A 143 8.87 -33.16 2.45
CA ARG A 143 9.80 -32.87 1.35
C ARG A 143 9.13 -32.00 0.28
N ASP A 144 7.94 -32.38 -0.16
CA ASP A 144 7.28 -31.71 -1.27
C ASP A 144 6.79 -30.31 -0.85
N PHE A 145 6.28 -30.12 0.37
CA PHE A 145 5.89 -28.78 0.86
C PHE A 145 7.09 -27.89 1.14
N ALA A 146 8.23 -28.43 1.58
CA ALA A 146 9.45 -27.64 1.70
C ALA A 146 9.91 -27.10 0.34
N TYR A 147 9.92 -27.97 -0.68
CA TYR A 147 10.34 -27.57 -2.03
C TYR A 147 9.32 -26.62 -2.68
N LEU A 148 8.01 -26.91 -2.57
CA LEU A 148 6.95 -26.05 -3.06
C LEU A 148 7.00 -24.66 -2.44
N SER A 149 7.19 -24.60 -1.12
CA SER A 149 7.32 -23.31 -0.40
C SER A 149 8.54 -22.53 -0.88
N GLN A 150 9.66 -23.17 -1.15
CA GLN A 150 10.85 -22.51 -1.66
C GLN A 150 10.63 -21.92 -3.06
N LEU A 151 9.92 -22.64 -3.93
CA LEU A 151 9.58 -22.13 -5.26
C LEU A 151 8.61 -20.93 -5.17
N ILE A 152 7.59 -21.02 -4.33
CA ILE A 152 6.65 -19.92 -4.10
C ILE A 152 7.39 -18.71 -3.48
N ALA A 153 8.26 -18.94 -2.49
CA ALA A 153 9.07 -17.87 -1.90
C ALA A 153 9.95 -17.19 -2.95
N GLY A 154 10.53 -17.95 -3.89
CA GLY A 154 11.30 -17.39 -5.01
C GLY A 154 10.48 -16.44 -5.88
N LEU A 155 9.21 -16.77 -6.21
CA LEU A 155 8.30 -15.89 -6.93
C LEU A 155 8.02 -14.61 -6.14
N PHE A 156 7.83 -14.72 -4.82
CA PHE A 156 7.58 -13.57 -3.96
C PHE A 156 8.80 -12.68 -3.78
N VAL A 157 10.00 -13.25 -3.64
CA VAL A 157 11.25 -12.49 -3.56
C VAL A 157 11.45 -11.70 -4.86
N GLN A 158 11.23 -12.31 -6.01
CA GLN A 158 11.33 -11.61 -7.30
C GLN A 158 10.35 -10.44 -7.41
N LEU A 159 9.09 -10.63 -6.99
CA LEU A 159 8.09 -9.55 -6.95
C LEU A 159 8.53 -8.43 -6.00
N TYR A 160 8.98 -8.78 -4.81
CA TYR A 160 9.45 -7.83 -3.81
C TYR A 160 10.65 -7.01 -4.30
N GLU A 161 11.63 -7.66 -4.95
CA GLU A 161 12.77 -7.00 -5.57
C GLU A 161 12.32 -6.01 -6.64
N ASN A 162 11.46 -6.46 -7.54
CA ASN A 162 10.94 -5.64 -8.63
C ASN A 162 10.20 -4.41 -8.12
N GLN A 163 9.33 -4.59 -7.12
CA GLN A 163 8.60 -3.50 -6.49
C GLN A 163 9.55 -2.52 -5.81
N LYS A 164 10.54 -3.03 -5.07
CA LYS A 164 11.56 -2.21 -4.42
C LYS A 164 12.42 -1.43 -5.42
N HIS A 165 12.79 -2.04 -6.55
CA HIS A 165 13.51 -1.33 -7.62
C HIS A 165 12.66 -0.22 -8.23
N PHE A 166 11.41 -0.49 -8.54
CA PHE A 166 10.48 0.53 -9.04
C PHE A 166 10.33 1.70 -8.06
N GLN A 167 10.05 1.40 -6.79
CA GLN A 167 9.94 2.42 -5.74
C GLN A 167 11.23 3.22 -5.56
N SER A 168 12.39 2.55 -5.60
CA SER A 168 13.68 3.24 -5.51
C SER A 168 13.94 4.15 -6.70
N THR A 169 13.56 3.74 -7.91
CA THR A 169 13.70 4.57 -9.12
C THR A 169 12.79 5.80 -9.04
N LEU A 170 11.53 5.60 -8.60
CA LEU A 170 10.60 6.70 -8.36
C LEU A 170 11.12 7.65 -7.28
N ALA A 171 11.66 7.12 -6.17
CA ALA A 171 12.23 7.94 -5.09
C ALA A 171 13.43 8.76 -5.58
N VAL A 172 14.28 8.22 -6.46
CA VAL A 172 15.36 8.99 -7.10
C VAL A 172 14.78 10.09 -7.97
N ALA A 173 13.79 9.79 -8.82
CA ALA A 173 13.13 10.80 -9.65
C ALA A 173 12.48 11.91 -8.80
N LEU A 174 11.81 11.55 -7.70
CA LEU A 174 11.22 12.49 -6.76
C LEU A 174 12.30 13.38 -6.10
N ASN A 175 13.39 12.79 -5.60
CA ASN A 175 14.49 13.54 -4.96
C ASN A 175 15.18 14.47 -5.96
N MET A 176 15.34 14.08 -7.21
CA MET A 176 15.85 14.96 -8.26
C MET A 176 14.89 16.12 -8.56
N GLY A 177 13.58 15.85 -8.55
CA GLY A 177 12.53 16.85 -8.66
C GLY A 177 12.53 17.82 -7.48
N HIS A 178 12.68 17.29 -6.27
CA HIS A 178 12.74 18.06 -5.03
C HIS A 178 13.90 19.06 -4.95
N ALA A 179 15.03 18.76 -5.58
CA ALA A 179 16.14 19.72 -5.64
C ALA A 179 15.73 21.05 -6.35
N ARG A 180 14.59 21.03 -7.06
CA ARG A 180 14.03 22.17 -7.77
C ARG A 180 12.71 22.67 -7.21
N ASP A 181 11.96 21.83 -6.46
CA ASP A 181 10.66 22.22 -5.90
C ASP A 181 10.85 22.93 -4.55
N PRO A 182 10.13 24.04 -4.28
CA PRO A 182 10.14 24.69 -2.97
C PRO A 182 9.40 23.90 -1.88
N GLU A 183 8.74 22.78 -2.21
CA GLU A 183 8.08 21.94 -1.22
C GLU A 183 9.08 21.22 -0.30
N THR A 184 8.71 21.05 0.96
CA THR A 184 9.59 20.48 1.98
C THR A 184 9.47 18.95 2.04
N GLN A 185 10.53 18.29 2.53
CA GLN A 185 10.49 16.85 2.79
C GLN A 185 9.43 16.50 3.85
N GLU A 186 9.20 17.40 4.78
CA GLU A 186 8.18 17.29 5.81
C GLU A 186 6.77 17.28 5.20
N HIS A 187 6.50 18.17 4.21
CA HIS A 187 5.24 18.15 3.45
C HIS A 187 4.99 16.78 2.80
N LEU A 188 5.97 16.23 2.08
CA LEU A 188 5.78 14.91 1.44
C LEU A 188 5.53 13.79 2.45
N THR A 189 6.20 13.86 3.60
CA THR A 189 5.97 12.90 4.68
C THR A 189 4.54 13.03 5.21
N ARG A 190 4.07 14.26 5.44
CA ARG A 190 2.69 14.52 5.86
C ARG A 190 1.67 14.07 4.82
N MET A 191 1.95 14.30 3.53
CA MET A 191 1.08 13.82 2.44
C MET A 191 0.83 12.32 2.51
N GLY A 192 1.90 11.53 2.70
CA GLY A 192 1.77 10.08 2.90
C GLY A 192 0.96 9.73 4.16
N MET A 193 1.21 10.41 5.29
CA MET A 193 0.56 10.14 6.57
C MET A 193 -0.92 10.54 6.59
N TYR A 194 -1.27 11.72 6.07
CA TYR A 194 -2.67 12.17 5.97
C TYR A 194 -3.48 11.26 5.06
N SER A 195 -2.94 10.93 3.88
CA SER A 195 -3.62 10.06 2.92
C SER A 195 -3.83 8.65 3.49
N GLU A 196 -2.84 8.11 4.21
CA GLU A 196 -2.98 6.84 4.94
C GLU A 196 -4.07 6.91 5.99
N LEU A 197 -4.10 7.98 6.81
CA LEU A 197 -5.09 8.14 7.88
C LEU A 197 -6.51 8.25 7.32
N ILE A 198 -6.73 9.06 6.27
CA ILE A 198 -8.03 9.15 5.59
C ILE A 198 -8.45 7.76 5.10
N ALA A 199 -7.55 7.03 4.41
CA ALA A 199 -7.85 5.70 3.91
C ALA A 199 -8.17 4.71 5.04
N ARG A 200 -7.42 4.70 6.16
CA ARG A 200 -7.72 3.86 7.32
C ARG A 200 -9.11 4.12 7.89
N LEU A 201 -9.48 5.38 8.05
CA LEU A 201 -10.80 5.76 8.55
C LEU A 201 -11.92 5.38 7.56
N LEU A 202 -11.68 5.53 6.26
CA LEU A 202 -12.63 5.10 5.22
C LEU A 202 -12.80 3.59 5.15
N SER A 203 -11.78 2.79 5.51
CA SER A 203 -11.83 1.33 5.43
C SER A 203 -12.93 0.69 6.28
N GLU A 204 -13.44 1.42 7.28
CA GLU A 204 -14.56 0.96 8.11
C GLU A 204 -15.89 0.94 7.33
N THR A 205 -16.03 1.77 6.31
CA THR A 205 -17.30 1.96 5.57
C THR A 205 -17.18 1.72 4.06
N VAL A 206 -15.99 1.83 3.48
CA VAL A 206 -15.72 1.72 2.05
C VAL A 206 -14.99 0.41 1.75
N ALA A 207 -15.69 -0.56 1.15
CA ALA A 207 -15.17 -1.91 0.97
C ALA A 207 -13.94 -2.00 0.03
N GLU A 208 -13.76 -1.06 -0.88
CA GLU A 208 -12.60 -1.01 -1.78
C GLU A 208 -11.31 -0.57 -1.09
N VAL A 209 -11.42 0.08 0.09
CA VAL A 209 -10.25 0.50 0.88
C VAL A 209 -9.72 -0.69 1.68
N THR A 210 -8.91 -1.47 1.03
CA THR A 210 -8.25 -2.66 1.60
C THR A 210 -6.89 -2.30 2.20
N HIS A 211 -6.25 -3.21 2.94
CA HIS A 211 -4.88 -3.01 3.42
C HIS A 211 -3.87 -2.70 2.30
N PRO A 212 -3.88 -3.41 1.16
CA PRO A 212 -3.04 -3.01 0.02
C PRO A 212 -3.30 -1.58 -0.46
N PHE A 213 -4.57 -1.12 -0.48
CA PHE A 213 -4.90 0.26 -0.82
C PHE A 213 -4.26 1.25 0.16
N ILE A 214 -4.43 1.03 1.47
CA ILE A 214 -3.87 1.89 2.54
C ILE A 214 -2.34 1.94 2.45
N HIS A 215 -1.69 0.82 2.18
CA HIS A 215 -0.24 0.79 2.01
C HIS A 215 0.21 1.56 0.76
N ARG A 216 -0.47 1.35 -0.37
CA ARG A 216 -0.16 2.05 -1.63
C ARG A 216 -0.33 3.56 -1.52
N ILE A 217 -1.43 4.03 -0.91
CA ILE A 217 -1.68 5.47 -0.83
C ILE A 217 -0.64 6.18 0.03
N ARG A 218 -0.23 5.58 1.16
CA ARG A 218 0.88 6.09 1.98
C ARG A 218 2.16 6.26 1.17
N LEU A 219 2.44 5.25 0.34
CA LEU A 219 3.68 5.18 -0.43
C LEU A 219 3.69 6.15 -1.60
N TYR A 220 2.54 6.32 -2.28
CA TYR A 220 2.47 7.03 -3.55
C TYR A 220 1.88 8.45 -3.47
N ALA A 221 1.18 8.83 -2.41
CA ALA A 221 0.71 10.21 -2.22
C ALA A 221 1.84 11.25 -2.28
N PRO A 222 3.08 11.00 -1.78
CA PRO A 222 4.19 11.94 -1.91
C PRO A 222 4.59 12.29 -3.36
N PHE A 223 4.16 11.49 -4.34
CA PHE A 223 4.54 11.69 -5.75
C PHE A 223 3.55 12.56 -6.54
N HIS A 224 2.47 13.04 -5.91
CA HIS A 224 1.39 13.76 -6.60
C HIS A 224 1.92 14.89 -7.52
N ASP A 225 2.92 15.61 -7.07
CA ASP A 225 3.50 16.76 -7.73
C ASP A 225 4.81 16.49 -8.51
N ILE A 226 5.17 15.21 -8.76
CA ILE A 226 6.44 14.86 -9.43
C ILE A 226 6.61 15.55 -10.80
N GLY A 227 5.53 15.88 -11.47
CA GLY A 227 5.55 16.57 -12.77
C GLY A 227 5.96 18.04 -12.71
N LYS A 228 6.02 18.67 -11.53
CA LYS A 228 6.56 20.03 -11.36
C LYS A 228 8.01 20.14 -11.86
N TYR A 229 8.74 19.01 -11.89
CA TYR A 229 10.08 18.93 -12.47
C TYR A 229 10.16 19.44 -13.92
N MET A 230 9.08 19.29 -14.70
CA MET A 230 9.01 19.73 -16.09
C MET A 230 8.54 21.18 -16.27
N ILE A 231 8.19 21.87 -15.19
CA ILE A 231 7.74 23.27 -15.24
C ILE A 231 8.95 24.20 -15.36
N PRO A 232 8.92 25.22 -16.25
CA PRO A 232 9.99 26.22 -16.36
C PRO A 232 10.22 26.97 -15.05
N ASP A 233 11.50 27.27 -14.73
CA ASP A 233 11.91 27.94 -13.49
C ASP A 233 11.22 29.29 -13.26
N GLU A 234 11.00 30.05 -14.36
CA GLU A 234 10.35 31.38 -14.27
C GLU A 234 8.90 31.28 -13.78
N ILE A 235 8.26 30.12 -13.98
CA ILE A 235 6.90 29.84 -13.51
C ILE A 235 6.95 29.17 -12.14
N LEU A 236 7.78 28.13 -12.00
CA LEU A 236 7.89 27.34 -10.75
C LEU A 236 8.25 28.22 -9.54
N TYR A 237 9.24 29.12 -9.70
CA TYR A 237 9.70 30.02 -8.65
C TYR A 237 9.07 31.42 -8.67
N SER A 238 7.96 31.57 -9.41
CA SER A 238 7.30 32.87 -9.50
C SER A 238 6.81 33.37 -8.15
N SER A 239 7.26 34.55 -7.77
CA SER A 239 6.86 35.24 -6.54
C SER A 239 5.56 36.06 -6.67
N ARG A 240 4.95 36.11 -7.84
CA ARG A 240 3.71 36.83 -8.13
C ARG A 240 2.59 35.87 -8.50
N ARG A 241 1.38 36.39 -8.57
CA ARG A 241 0.25 35.64 -9.12
C ARG A 241 0.52 35.26 -10.58
N TYR A 242 0.23 34.00 -10.95
CA TYR A 242 0.31 33.55 -12.32
C TYR A 242 -0.65 34.29 -13.24
N THR A 243 -0.18 34.60 -14.44
CA THR A 243 -1.09 34.94 -15.55
C THR A 243 -1.93 33.71 -15.93
N PRO A 244 -3.04 33.86 -16.69
CA PRO A 244 -3.80 32.70 -17.16
C PRO A 244 -2.96 31.69 -17.94
N GLN A 245 -2.02 32.12 -18.76
CA GLN A 245 -1.13 31.28 -19.56
C GLN A 245 -0.12 30.52 -18.65
N GLU A 246 0.48 31.20 -17.67
CA GLU A 246 1.36 30.56 -16.70
C GLU A 246 0.61 29.56 -15.82
N ARG A 247 -0.64 29.86 -15.45
CA ARG A 247 -1.50 28.92 -14.73
C ARG A 247 -1.77 27.66 -15.56
N GLU A 248 -2.03 27.80 -16.85
CA GLU A 248 -2.21 26.67 -17.74
C GLU A 248 -0.95 25.80 -17.84
N ILE A 249 0.24 26.45 -17.93
CA ILE A 249 1.53 25.72 -17.94
C ILE A 249 1.74 24.99 -16.59
N MET A 250 1.50 25.69 -15.46
CA MET A 250 1.61 25.09 -14.13
C MET A 250 0.68 23.88 -13.98
N ASN A 251 -0.56 23.97 -14.43
CA ASN A 251 -1.55 22.90 -14.34
C ASN A 251 -1.14 21.64 -15.13
N ARG A 252 -0.21 21.77 -16.09
CA ARG A 252 0.32 20.62 -16.85
C ARG A 252 1.20 19.69 -16.05
N HIS A 253 1.62 20.05 -14.82
CA HIS A 253 2.44 19.14 -14.00
C HIS A 253 1.75 17.79 -13.79
N THR A 254 0.41 17.74 -13.71
CA THR A 254 -0.35 16.48 -13.59
C THR A 254 -0.11 15.55 -14.78
N VAL A 255 -0.17 16.08 -15.98
CA VAL A 255 0.08 15.33 -17.24
C VAL A 255 1.56 15.01 -17.41
N TYR A 256 2.45 15.94 -17.08
CA TYR A 256 3.89 15.70 -17.12
C TYR A 256 4.33 14.64 -16.12
N GLY A 257 3.71 14.64 -14.93
CA GLY A 257 3.96 13.63 -13.91
C GLY A 257 3.57 12.23 -14.37
N GLU A 258 2.42 12.07 -15.01
CA GLU A 258 2.04 10.79 -15.63
C GLU A 258 3.08 10.35 -16.66
N GLY A 259 3.59 11.27 -17.52
CA GLY A 259 4.66 10.98 -18.48
C GLY A 259 5.95 10.50 -17.79
N ILE A 260 6.35 11.11 -16.67
CA ILE A 260 7.51 10.67 -15.89
C ILE A 260 7.30 9.24 -15.36
N ILE A 261 6.11 8.91 -14.88
CA ILE A 261 5.79 7.54 -14.45
C ILE A 261 5.91 6.56 -15.63
N ASP A 262 5.42 6.92 -16.82
CA ASP A 262 5.56 6.08 -18.02
C ASP A 262 7.01 5.87 -18.41
N ASP A 263 7.85 6.90 -18.33
CA ASP A 263 9.28 6.79 -18.58
C ASP A 263 9.96 5.84 -17.58
N VAL A 264 9.65 5.96 -16.30
CA VAL A 264 10.17 5.05 -15.26
C VAL A 264 9.76 3.61 -15.51
N ILE A 265 8.51 3.37 -15.92
CA ILE A 265 8.01 2.04 -16.26
C ILE A 265 8.75 1.48 -17.49
N SER A 266 8.97 2.30 -18.50
CA SER A 266 9.65 1.87 -19.74
C SER A 266 11.11 1.49 -19.49
N LEU A 267 11.77 2.14 -18.53
CA LEU A 267 13.15 1.87 -18.12
C LEU A 267 13.25 0.69 -17.13
N SER A 268 12.19 0.42 -16.40
CA SER A 268 12.08 -0.75 -15.54
C SER A 268 11.73 -1.97 -16.38
N SER A 269 12.26 -3.15 -16.07
CA SER A 269 11.87 -4.39 -16.77
C SER A 269 10.35 -4.56 -16.67
N VAL A 270 9.65 -4.43 -17.80
CA VAL A 270 8.19 -4.21 -17.95
C VAL A 270 7.28 -5.19 -17.17
N ASN A 271 7.80 -6.36 -16.75
CA ASN A 271 7.02 -7.39 -16.04
C ASN A 271 7.13 -7.31 -14.51
N SER A 272 7.65 -6.21 -13.97
CA SER A 272 8.07 -6.14 -12.57
C SER A 272 7.07 -5.49 -11.62
N VAL A 273 6.12 -4.71 -12.13
CA VAL A 273 5.13 -3.98 -11.33
C VAL A 273 3.73 -4.32 -11.84
N SER A 274 2.78 -4.52 -10.95
CA SER A 274 1.41 -4.83 -11.35
C SER A 274 0.75 -3.65 -12.07
N SER A 275 -0.13 -3.95 -13.04
CA SER A 275 -0.90 -2.91 -13.72
C SER A 275 -1.75 -2.07 -12.75
N GLU A 276 -2.22 -2.69 -11.65
CA GLU A 276 -2.95 -2.00 -10.58
C GLU A 276 -2.08 -0.98 -9.86
N GLU A 277 -0.82 -1.30 -9.58
CA GLU A 277 0.10 -0.39 -8.89
C GLU A 277 0.47 0.79 -9.77
N ILE A 278 0.69 0.52 -11.06
CA ILE A 278 0.93 1.55 -12.08
C ILE A 278 -0.27 2.48 -12.20
N SER A 279 -1.48 1.91 -12.31
CA SER A 279 -2.70 2.71 -12.41
C SER A 279 -2.92 3.56 -11.16
N PHE A 280 -2.65 2.99 -9.98
CA PHE A 280 -2.83 3.67 -8.69
C PHE A 280 -1.95 4.94 -8.58
N ILE A 281 -0.65 4.84 -8.88
CA ILE A 281 0.23 6.01 -8.84
C ILE A 281 -0.13 7.03 -9.93
N LYS A 282 -0.46 6.58 -11.15
CA LYS A 282 -0.89 7.47 -12.23
C LYS A 282 -2.17 8.21 -11.88
N ASN A 283 -3.14 7.55 -11.26
CA ASN A 283 -4.38 8.15 -10.79
C ASN A 283 -4.12 9.28 -9.80
N ILE A 284 -3.22 9.07 -8.84
CA ILE A 284 -2.81 10.13 -7.89
C ILE A 284 -2.19 11.30 -8.65
N VAL A 285 -1.15 11.04 -9.43
CA VAL A 285 -0.35 12.09 -10.09
C VAL A 285 -1.19 12.89 -11.09
N ARG A 286 -2.05 12.22 -11.87
CA ARG A 286 -2.86 12.87 -12.91
C ARG A 286 -4.08 13.59 -12.35
N HIS A 287 -4.77 13.01 -11.33
CA HIS A 287 -6.12 13.44 -10.96
C HIS A 287 -6.25 14.13 -9.60
N HIS A 288 -5.14 14.41 -8.87
CA HIS A 288 -5.23 15.08 -7.56
C HIS A 288 -5.70 16.54 -7.63
N HIS A 289 -5.84 17.11 -8.81
CA HIS A 289 -6.47 18.42 -9.05
C HIS A 289 -7.87 18.33 -9.70
N GLU A 290 -8.44 17.13 -9.77
CA GLU A 290 -9.86 17.01 -10.09
C GLU A 290 -10.73 17.48 -8.94
N HIS A 291 -11.87 18.12 -9.27
CA HIS A 291 -12.84 18.58 -8.30
C HIS A 291 -14.07 17.66 -8.33
N PHE A 292 -14.62 17.35 -7.18
CA PHE A 292 -15.76 16.44 -7.06
C PHE A 292 -16.97 16.87 -7.92
N ASN A 293 -17.13 18.15 -8.17
CA ASN A 293 -18.19 18.71 -9.05
C ASN A 293 -17.88 18.63 -10.57
N GLY A 294 -16.71 18.12 -10.97
CA GLY A 294 -16.28 17.99 -12.37
C GLY A 294 -15.70 19.28 -12.98
N LYS A 295 -15.32 20.28 -12.17
CA LYS A 295 -14.69 21.51 -12.64
C LYS A 295 -13.19 21.54 -12.39
N GLY A 296 -12.60 20.40 -12.04
CA GLY A 296 -11.19 20.22 -11.82
C GLY A 296 -10.40 19.94 -13.10
N LEU A 297 -9.19 19.50 -12.96
CA LEU A 297 -8.21 19.30 -14.04
C LEU A 297 -7.45 17.99 -13.83
N PRO A 298 -6.92 17.35 -14.89
CA PRO A 298 -6.92 17.81 -16.29
C PRO A 298 -8.14 17.34 -17.10
N ASP A 299 -8.87 16.30 -16.64
CA ASP A 299 -9.86 15.58 -17.43
C ASP A 299 -11.29 16.00 -17.12
N GLY A 300 -11.53 16.78 -16.06
CA GLY A 300 -12.86 17.21 -15.62
C GLY A 300 -13.73 16.06 -15.14
N LEU A 301 -13.11 15.04 -14.49
CA LEU A 301 -13.82 13.92 -13.91
C LEU A 301 -14.74 14.39 -12.77
N LYS A 302 -15.88 13.71 -12.59
CA LYS A 302 -16.90 14.12 -11.62
C LYS A 302 -17.26 13.01 -10.64
N GLY A 303 -17.37 13.36 -9.36
CA GLY A 303 -17.85 12.47 -8.32
C GLY A 303 -16.97 11.22 -8.19
N GLU A 304 -17.59 10.06 -8.13
CA GLU A 304 -16.91 8.77 -8.02
C GLU A 304 -16.18 8.32 -9.29
N SER A 305 -16.33 9.03 -10.42
CA SER A 305 -15.48 8.80 -11.59
C SER A 305 -14.04 9.27 -11.37
N ILE A 306 -13.80 10.12 -10.36
CA ILE A 306 -12.45 10.44 -9.90
C ILE A 306 -11.96 9.25 -9.07
N PRO A 307 -10.79 8.66 -9.35
CA PRO A 307 -10.24 7.59 -8.55
C PRO A 307 -10.16 7.95 -7.06
N LEU A 308 -10.51 7.02 -6.17
CA LEU A 308 -10.59 7.30 -4.72
C LEU A 308 -9.26 7.78 -4.16
N GLU A 309 -8.15 7.19 -4.59
CA GLU A 309 -6.81 7.61 -4.20
C GLU A 309 -6.52 9.07 -4.55
N ALA A 310 -6.99 9.55 -5.70
CA ALA A 310 -6.85 10.95 -6.10
C ALA A 310 -7.72 11.87 -5.22
N ARG A 311 -8.98 11.48 -4.94
CA ARG A 311 -9.89 12.24 -4.06
C ARG A 311 -9.32 12.41 -2.65
N ILE A 312 -8.69 11.37 -2.11
CA ILE A 312 -8.02 11.40 -0.81
C ILE A 312 -6.84 12.37 -0.83
N VAL A 313 -5.97 12.25 -1.86
CA VAL A 313 -4.77 13.09 -1.99
C VAL A 313 -5.13 14.55 -2.20
N THR A 314 -6.18 14.87 -2.99
CA THR A 314 -6.70 16.24 -3.16
C THR A 314 -7.03 16.90 -1.82
N LEU A 315 -7.71 16.19 -0.94
CA LEU A 315 -8.07 16.73 0.39
C LEU A 315 -6.83 16.89 1.27
N ALA A 316 -5.94 15.90 1.28
CA ALA A 316 -4.71 15.92 2.08
C ALA A 316 -3.79 17.07 1.68
N ASP A 317 -3.60 17.31 0.36
CA ASP A 317 -2.77 18.39 -0.17
C ASP A 317 -3.33 19.77 0.21
N VAL A 318 -4.61 20.01 -0.02
CA VAL A 318 -5.23 21.29 0.34
C VAL A 318 -5.20 21.52 1.85
N PHE A 319 -5.46 20.50 2.67
CA PHE A 319 -5.37 20.59 4.12
C PHE A 319 -3.97 21.03 4.57
N ASP A 320 -2.92 20.37 4.07
CA ASP A 320 -1.53 20.73 4.41
C ASP A 320 -1.16 22.11 3.90
N ALA A 321 -1.53 22.43 2.67
CA ALA A 321 -1.22 23.69 2.02
C ALA A 321 -1.83 24.91 2.72
N LEU A 322 -3.04 24.78 3.26
CA LEU A 322 -3.72 25.89 3.96
C LEU A 322 -3.13 26.11 5.36
N LEU A 323 -2.72 25.06 6.04
CA LEU A 323 -2.08 25.12 7.35
C LEU A 323 -0.59 25.53 7.27
N SER A 324 0.04 25.50 6.09
CA SER A 324 1.46 25.81 5.92
C SER A 324 1.66 27.27 5.52
N LYS A 325 2.72 27.91 6.08
CA LYS A 325 3.14 29.25 5.70
C LYS A 325 3.73 29.19 4.28
N ARG A 326 3.19 29.98 3.36
CA ARG A 326 3.74 30.13 2.01
C ARG A 326 4.38 31.51 1.84
N ALA A 327 5.28 31.66 0.87
CA ALA A 327 6.03 32.90 0.65
C ALA A 327 5.14 34.18 0.54
N TYR A 328 3.87 34.02 0.20
CA TYR A 328 2.92 35.13 -0.05
C TYR A 328 1.70 35.12 0.85
N LYS A 329 1.51 34.10 1.73
CA LYS A 329 0.30 33.97 2.52
C LYS A 329 0.64 33.37 3.88
N PRO A 330 0.21 33.99 5.01
CA PRO A 330 0.32 33.37 6.31
C PRO A 330 -0.49 32.06 6.34
N ALA A 331 -0.10 31.14 7.20
CA ALA A 331 -0.89 29.96 7.49
C ALA A 331 -2.30 30.37 7.97
N TRP A 332 -3.31 29.62 7.60
CA TRP A 332 -4.67 29.80 8.11
C TRP A 332 -4.76 29.18 9.51
N SER A 333 -5.73 29.66 10.30
CA SER A 333 -6.06 28.97 11.53
C SER A 333 -6.77 27.64 11.23
N VAL A 334 -6.72 26.74 12.18
CA VAL A 334 -7.34 25.40 12.04
C VAL A 334 -8.85 25.56 11.75
N GLU A 335 -9.51 26.51 12.44
CA GLU A 335 -10.94 26.79 12.27
C GLU A 335 -11.26 27.26 10.83
N GLN A 336 -10.42 28.16 10.29
CA GLN A 336 -10.58 28.63 8.90
C GLN A 336 -10.38 27.51 7.88
N VAL A 337 -9.47 26.57 8.14
CA VAL A 337 -9.23 25.42 7.26
C VAL A 337 -10.42 24.47 7.28
N VAL A 338 -10.94 24.17 8.46
CA VAL A 338 -12.12 23.29 8.61
C VAL A 338 -13.33 23.92 7.92
N GLU A 339 -13.61 25.21 8.17
CA GLU A 339 -14.72 25.94 7.52
C GLU A 339 -14.60 25.88 5.99
N TYR A 340 -13.41 26.13 5.44
CA TYR A 340 -13.17 26.06 4.00
C TYR A 340 -13.39 24.64 3.43
N ILE A 341 -12.94 23.61 4.15
CA ILE A 341 -13.10 22.21 3.71
C ILE A 341 -14.60 21.83 3.72
N GLU A 342 -15.34 22.20 4.77
CA GLU A 342 -16.79 21.94 4.87
C GLU A 342 -17.59 22.71 3.81
N GLU A 343 -17.27 23.97 3.55
CA GLU A 343 -17.91 24.77 2.49
C GLU A 343 -17.68 24.22 1.08
N ASN A 344 -16.57 23.48 0.88
CA ASN A 344 -16.21 22.88 -0.39
C ASN A 344 -16.52 21.37 -0.47
N GLU A 345 -17.24 20.82 0.51
CA GLU A 345 -17.77 19.44 0.47
C GLU A 345 -18.71 19.27 -0.74
N GLY A 346 -18.49 18.22 -1.54
CA GLY A 346 -19.24 17.97 -2.78
C GLY A 346 -18.91 18.93 -3.93
N VAL A 347 -18.08 19.94 -3.71
CA VAL A 347 -17.62 20.91 -4.72
C VAL A 347 -16.19 20.56 -5.17
N ILE A 348 -15.24 20.68 -4.29
CA ILE A 348 -13.84 20.30 -4.52
C ILE A 348 -13.60 18.89 -3.98
N PHE A 349 -14.06 18.63 -2.76
CA PHE A 349 -13.72 17.45 -1.98
C PHE A 349 -14.84 16.41 -1.98
N ASP A 350 -14.45 15.15 -1.88
CA ASP A 350 -15.36 14.04 -1.64
C ASP A 350 -15.97 14.15 -0.23
N PRO A 351 -17.32 14.12 -0.12
CA PRO A 351 -18.00 14.20 1.17
C PRO A 351 -17.60 13.12 2.18
N GLN A 352 -17.22 11.92 1.71
CA GLN A 352 -16.79 10.85 2.61
C GLN A 352 -15.40 11.16 3.21
N CYS A 353 -14.48 11.68 2.39
CA CYS A 353 -13.16 12.10 2.84
C CYS A 353 -13.25 13.29 3.81
N VAL A 354 -14.10 14.28 3.53
CA VAL A 354 -14.32 15.44 4.42
C VAL A 354 -14.81 14.98 5.79
N ARG A 355 -15.84 14.14 5.83
CA ARG A 355 -16.40 13.64 7.10
C ARG A 355 -15.37 12.96 7.98
N VAL A 356 -14.53 12.08 7.41
CA VAL A 356 -13.54 11.35 8.22
C VAL A 356 -12.42 12.28 8.70
N LEU A 357 -12.03 13.28 7.92
CA LEU A 357 -11.04 14.27 8.34
C LEU A 357 -11.58 15.13 9.48
N VAL A 358 -12.74 15.75 9.30
CA VAL A 358 -13.32 16.68 10.29
C VAL A 358 -13.67 15.97 11.59
N SER A 359 -14.23 14.74 11.51
CA SER A 359 -14.57 13.95 12.71
C SER A 359 -13.36 13.46 13.50
N ASN A 360 -12.16 13.47 12.92
CA ASN A 360 -10.93 12.97 13.54
C ASN A 360 -9.79 14.00 13.49
N LEU A 361 -10.12 15.28 13.44
CA LEU A 361 -9.19 16.39 13.18
C LEU A 361 -7.93 16.36 14.06
N GLU A 362 -8.07 16.01 15.34
CA GLU A 362 -6.94 15.96 16.27
C GLU A 362 -5.84 14.99 15.81
N LEU A 363 -6.19 13.84 15.22
CA LEU A 363 -5.22 12.90 14.70
C LEU A 363 -4.40 13.48 13.53
N PHE A 364 -5.01 14.33 12.71
CA PHE A 364 -4.33 15.02 11.63
C PHE A 364 -3.40 16.12 12.16
N LEU A 365 -3.83 16.85 13.19
CA LEU A 365 -3.00 17.87 13.85
C LEU A 365 -1.82 17.24 14.58
N ASP A 366 -1.94 16.05 15.16
CA ASP A 366 -0.83 15.30 15.75
C ASP A 366 0.22 14.91 14.72
N ILE A 367 -0.21 14.48 13.52
CA ILE A 367 0.72 14.24 12.40
C ILE A 367 1.48 15.53 12.05
N ARG A 368 0.77 16.66 11.94
CA ARG A 368 1.39 17.94 11.64
C ARG A 368 2.39 18.37 12.72
N ALA A 369 2.03 18.23 13.97
CA ALA A 369 2.90 18.54 15.10
C ALA A 369 4.17 17.66 15.16
N THR A 370 4.06 16.44 14.66
CA THR A 370 5.19 15.48 14.59
C THR A 370 6.18 15.84 13.46
N TYR A 371 5.67 16.29 12.32
CA TYR A 371 6.45 16.58 11.12
C TYR A 371 6.39 18.07 10.77
N VAL A 372 6.98 18.91 11.62
CA VAL A 372 7.03 20.38 11.45
C VAL A 372 8.08 20.76 10.44
N ASP A 373 7.76 21.70 9.54
CA ASP A 373 8.72 22.27 8.60
C ASP A 373 9.87 22.97 9.34
N ARG A 374 11.12 22.72 8.94
CA ARG A 374 12.30 23.26 9.62
C ARG A 374 12.29 24.79 9.73
N ALA A 375 11.72 25.48 8.75
CA ALA A 375 11.58 26.93 8.77
C ALA A 375 10.59 27.39 9.85
N GLU A 376 9.47 26.66 10.04
CA GLU A 376 8.49 26.97 11.10
C GLU A 376 9.05 26.66 12.50
N ALA A 377 9.86 25.60 12.63
CA ALA A 377 10.51 25.24 13.89
C ALA A 377 11.52 26.30 14.37
N VAL A 378 12.23 26.98 13.46
CA VAL A 378 13.18 28.04 13.78
C VAL A 378 12.44 29.30 14.23
N ASP A 379 11.34 29.67 13.57
CA ASP A 379 10.51 30.84 13.96
C ASP A 379 9.86 30.63 15.35
N ALA A 380 9.49 29.39 15.72
CA ALA A 380 8.91 29.06 17.02
C ALA A 380 9.92 29.09 18.19
N ILE A 381 11.22 28.92 17.92
CA ILE A 381 12.29 29.02 18.93
C ILE A 381 12.73 30.49 19.11
N ALA A 382 12.50 31.34 18.11
CA ALA A 382 12.91 32.77 18.11
C ALA A 382 11.82 33.71 18.66
N SER A 383 10.59 33.22 18.91
CA SER A 383 9.47 33.94 19.51
C SER A 383 9.29 33.59 20.99
#